data_5f9ec1c690b29dbb70d5d88f35242c41
#
_entry.id   5f9ec1c690b29dbb70d5d88f35242c41
#
_cell.length_a   1.000
_cell.length_b   1.000
_cell.length_c   1.000
_cell.angle_alpha   90.00
_cell.angle_beta   90.00
_cell.angle_gamma   90.00
#
_symmetry.space_group_name_H-M   'P 1'
#
loop_
_entity.id
_entity.type
_entity.pdbx_description
1 polymer ?
#
loop_
_entity_poly.entity_id
_entity_poly.type
_entity_poly.pdbx_seq_one_letter_code
_entity_poly.pdbx_strand_id
1 'polypeptide(L)'
;VSVLGIMVTLMVVQGIEPHGQLASTPDTPPPEKSAFSSALAEAWQDPQARVFTIFVFVSMLAYSAQDLILEPFAGLVFGRTPGESTQLAGIQHSGVLLGMTAMAISTLICKSRGALLLRLWIRGGCLLSAVALFLLFWGGITSPTWPLEANVFLLGTANGGFAVAAIGAMMVLASAGQQKREGIRMGLWGGAQAIAFALGGFLGTVAVDVTRYWLN
;
A
#
# COMPACT_ATOMS: atom_id res chain seq x y z
N VAL A 1 -16.00 5.32 -13.87
CA VAL A 1 -15.36 4.33 -12.97
C VAL A 1 -15.92 4.45 -11.56
N SER A 2 -16.03 5.65 -10.99
CA SER A 2 -16.49 5.86 -9.60
C SER A 2 -17.92 5.40 -9.33
N VAL A 3 -18.86 5.61 -10.29
CA VAL A 3 -20.26 5.17 -10.14
C VAL A 3 -20.37 3.66 -10.12
N LEU A 4 -19.62 2.96 -10.98
CA LEU A 4 -19.58 1.49 -10.98
C LEU A 4 -19.01 0.95 -9.66
N GLY A 5 -17.94 1.59 -9.15
CA GLY A 5 -17.36 1.23 -7.85
C GLY A 5 -18.35 1.39 -6.70
N ILE A 6 -19.11 2.49 -6.66
CA ILE A 6 -20.15 2.72 -5.66
C ILE A 6 -21.25 1.65 -5.78
N MET A 7 -21.74 1.35 -6.98
CA MET A 7 -22.75 0.30 -7.18
C MET A 7 -22.28 -1.07 -6.71
N VAL A 8 -21.07 -1.47 -7.06
CA VAL A 8 -20.48 -2.75 -6.62
C VAL A 8 -20.33 -2.78 -5.11
N THR A 9 -19.83 -1.72 -4.50
CA THR A 9 -19.69 -1.62 -3.04
C THR A 9 -21.04 -1.72 -2.34
N LEU A 10 -22.06 -1.01 -2.80
CA LEU A 10 -23.42 -1.10 -2.25
C LEU A 10 -24.00 -2.50 -2.39
N MET A 11 -23.80 -3.15 -3.54
CA MET A 11 -24.29 -4.52 -3.80
C MET A 11 -23.63 -5.55 -2.88
N VAL A 12 -22.33 -5.41 -2.63
CA VAL A 12 -21.58 -6.30 -1.74
C VAL A 12 -21.98 -6.07 -0.28
N VAL A 13 -22.10 -4.82 0.15
CA VAL A 13 -22.45 -4.48 1.54
C VAL A 13 -23.87 -4.93 1.89
N GLN A 14 -24.85 -4.78 0.99
CA GLN A 14 -26.21 -5.25 1.22
C GLN A 14 -26.32 -6.78 1.40
N GLY A 15 -25.35 -7.55 0.88
CA GLY A 15 -25.33 -9.02 1.04
C GLY A 15 -24.57 -9.51 2.28
N ILE A 16 -23.84 -8.65 2.96
CA ILE A 16 -22.96 -9.03 4.10
C ILE A 16 -23.56 -8.64 5.45
N GLU A 17 -24.43 -7.62 5.49
CA GLU A 17 -25.09 -7.26 6.74
C GLU A 17 -26.13 -8.30 7.12
N PRO A 18 -25.97 -9.05 8.23
CA PRO A 18 -27.02 -9.91 8.74
C PRO A 18 -28.21 -9.02 9.15
N HIS A 19 -29.32 -9.14 8.43
CA HIS A 19 -30.58 -8.49 8.78
C HIS A 19 -31.05 -9.03 10.13
N GLY A 20 -30.70 -8.31 11.18
CA GLY A 20 -31.20 -8.59 12.53
C GLY A 20 -30.14 -8.81 13.57
N GLN A 21 -29.59 -7.73 14.04
CA GLN A 21 -29.20 -7.51 15.44
C GLN A 21 -28.71 -6.08 15.66
N LEU A 22 -29.54 -5.10 15.26
CA LEU A 22 -29.63 -3.88 16.04
C LEU A 22 -30.66 -4.15 17.15
N ALA A 23 -30.41 -5.15 17.97
CA ALA A 23 -30.96 -5.16 19.31
C ALA A 23 -30.21 -4.07 20.07
N SER A 24 -30.71 -2.86 19.97
CA SER A 24 -30.42 -1.79 20.91
C SER A 24 -30.71 -2.35 22.31
N THR A 25 -29.65 -2.79 23.00
CA THR A 25 -29.66 -2.79 24.46
C THR A 25 -29.74 -1.34 24.89
N PRO A 26 -30.81 -0.92 25.57
CA PRO A 26 -31.07 0.50 25.85
C PRO A 26 -30.13 1.17 26.83
N ASP A 27 -29.10 0.51 27.32
CA ASP A 27 -28.26 0.96 28.45
C ASP A 27 -26.77 0.97 28.24
N THR A 28 -26.27 1.05 26.99
CA THR A 28 -24.86 1.32 26.81
C THR A 28 -24.66 2.81 26.50
N PRO A 29 -24.11 3.60 27.44
CA PRO A 29 -23.82 5.01 27.16
C PRO A 29 -22.88 5.09 25.94
N PRO A 30 -22.99 6.15 25.10
CA PRO A 30 -22.13 6.34 23.94
C PRO A 30 -20.66 6.30 24.42
N PRO A 31 -19.74 5.64 23.69
CA PRO A 31 -18.35 5.56 24.10
C PRO A 31 -17.79 6.97 24.27
N GLU A 32 -17.43 7.31 25.51
CA GLU A 32 -16.81 8.60 25.81
C GLU A 32 -15.55 8.79 24.96
N LYS A 33 -15.32 10.03 24.51
CA LYS A 33 -14.09 10.39 23.76
C LYS A 33 -12.80 9.99 24.47
N SER A 34 -12.84 9.90 25.79
CA SER A 34 -11.79 9.36 26.65
C SER A 34 -11.48 7.88 26.40
N ALA A 35 -12.50 7.08 26.05
CA ALA A 35 -12.32 5.64 25.77
C ALA A 35 -11.58 5.40 24.45
N PHE A 36 -11.75 6.22 23.43
CA PHE A 36 -11.03 6.09 22.16
C PHE A 36 -9.54 6.43 22.30
N SER A 37 -9.21 7.53 22.95
CA SER A 37 -7.82 7.95 23.15
C SER A 37 -7.05 6.98 24.03
N SER A 38 -7.66 6.45 25.08
CA SER A 38 -7.06 5.45 25.95
C SER A 38 -6.83 4.11 25.20
N ALA A 39 -7.79 3.69 24.39
CA ALA A 39 -7.70 2.48 23.58
C ALA A 39 -6.64 2.62 22.46
N LEU A 40 -6.47 3.81 21.90
CA LEU A 40 -5.41 4.11 20.94
C LEU A 40 -4.03 4.08 21.63
N ALA A 41 -3.90 4.69 22.81
CA ALA A 41 -2.67 4.69 23.59
C ALA A 41 -2.27 3.26 24.00
N GLU A 42 -3.23 2.43 24.36
CA GLU A 42 -3.02 1.04 24.72
C GLU A 42 -2.62 0.18 23.49
N ALA A 43 -3.24 0.41 22.32
CA ALA A 43 -2.83 -0.22 21.07
C ALA A 43 -1.40 0.16 20.67
N TRP A 44 -0.97 1.39 20.98
CA TRP A 44 0.41 1.86 20.75
C TRP A 44 1.42 1.23 21.74
N GLN A 45 0.98 0.83 22.93
CA GLN A 45 1.83 0.14 23.90
C GLN A 45 2.12 -1.33 23.51
N ASP A 46 1.28 -1.93 22.64
CA ASP A 46 1.54 -3.26 22.08
C ASP A 46 2.75 -3.20 21.15
N PRO A 47 3.89 -3.85 21.47
CA PRO A 47 5.10 -3.80 20.66
C PRO A 47 4.87 -4.28 19.21
N GLN A 48 4.01 -5.27 19.01
CA GLN A 48 3.72 -5.80 17.67
C GLN A 48 2.91 -4.80 16.85
N ALA A 49 1.87 -4.19 17.43
CA ALA A 49 1.07 -3.18 16.75
C ALA A 49 1.90 -1.95 16.40
N ARG A 50 2.77 -1.51 17.32
CA ARG A 50 3.66 -0.36 17.10
C ARG A 50 4.66 -0.60 15.97
N VAL A 51 5.40 -1.71 16.00
CA VAL A 51 6.38 -2.06 14.97
C VAL A 51 5.69 -2.19 13.60
N PHE A 52 4.52 -2.81 13.56
CA PHE A 52 3.76 -2.95 12.33
C PHE A 52 3.22 -1.61 11.81
N THR A 53 2.76 -0.72 12.69
CA THR A 53 2.34 0.64 12.32
C THR A 53 3.47 1.44 11.70
N ILE A 54 4.68 1.39 12.29
CA ILE A 54 5.87 2.04 11.74
C ILE A 54 6.23 1.43 10.38
N PHE A 55 6.17 0.10 10.26
CA PHE A 55 6.41 -0.58 8.99
C PHE A 55 5.43 -0.13 7.90
N VAL A 56 4.13 -0.07 8.19
CA VAL A 56 3.11 0.41 7.26
C VAL A 56 3.37 1.86 6.88
N PHE A 57 3.65 2.72 7.86
CA PHE A 57 3.95 4.13 7.62
C PHE A 57 5.14 4.32 6.67
N VAL A 58 6.28 3.70 6.97
CA VAL A 58 7.50 3.81 6.15
C VAL A 58 7.30 3.24 4.75
N SER A 59 6.64 2.08 4.65
CA SER A 59 6.36 1.45 3.36
C SER A 59 5.45 2.29 2.47
N MET A 60 4.38 2.86 3.05
CA MET A 60 3.44 3.70 2.31
C MET A 60 4.01 5.06 1.96
N LEU A 61 4.87 5.63 2.83
CA LEU A 61 5.63 6.84 2.55
C LEU A 61 6.55 6.64 1.33
N ALA A 62 7.32 5.55 1.33
CA ALA A 62 8.22 5.20 0.22
C ALA A 62 7.44 4.95 -1.07
N TYR A 63 6.33 4.22 -1.01
CA TYR A 63 5.46 3.95 -2.14
C TYR A 63 4.89 5.23 -2.76
N SER A 64 4.34 6.13 -1.93
CA SER A 64 3.75 7.39 -2.39
C SER A 64 4.80 8.33 -3.00
N ALA A 65 5.98 8.43 -2.39
CA ALA A 65 7.07 9.22 -2.94
C ALA A 65 7.57 8.67 -4.28
N GLN A 66 7.69 7.36 -4.40
CA GLN A 66 8.10 6.67 -5.63
C GLN A 66 7.09 6.92 -6.77
N ASP A 67 5.80 6.81 -6.51
CA ASP A 67 4.73 6.94 -7.49
C ASP A 67 4.73 8.36 -8.10
N LEU A 68 4.95 9.39 -7.29
CA LEU A 68 5.04 10.77 -7.73
C LEU A 68 6.33 11.12 -8.50
N ILE A 69 7.44 10.47 -8.20
CA ILE A 69 8.73 10.75 -8.84
C ILE A 69 8.84 10.06 -10.20
N LEU A 70 8.17 8.95 -10.41
CA LEU A 70 8.32 8.11 -11.59
C LEU A 70 7.96 8.85 -12.89
N GLU A 71 6.86 9.60 -12.90
CA GLU A 71 6.41 10.34 -14.08
C GLU A 71 7.37 11.49 -14.47
N PRO A 72 7.76 12.42 -13.55
CA PRO A 72 8.79 13.41 -13.83
C PRO A 72 10.13 12.83 -14.23
N PHE A 73 10.55 11.72 -13.61
CA PHE A 73 11.77 11.01 -13.96
C PHE A 73 11.76 10.50 -15.40
N ALA A 74 10.66 9.88 -15.83
CA ALA A 74 10.49 9.43 -17.22
C ALA A 74 10.56 10.59 -18.22
N GLY A 75 9.96 11.74 -17.89
CA GLY A 75 10.01 12.94 -18.73
C GLY A 75 11.39 13.58 -18.79
N LEU A 76 12.05 13.78 -17.64
CA LEU A 76 13.31 14.51 -17.57
C LEU A 76 14.51 13.69 -18.05
N VAL A 77 14.55 12.39 -17.74
CA VAL A 77 15.72 11.53 -18.02
C VAL A 77 15.60 10.80 -19.36
N PHE A 78 14.40 10.33 -19.69
CA PHE A 78 14.15 9.56 -20.91
C PHE A 78 13.45 10.36 -22.00
N GLY A 79 13.16 11.65 -21.78
CA GLY A 79 12.52 12.53 -22.76
C GLY A 79 11.09 12.13 -23.12
N ARG A 80 10.40 11.39 -22.25
CA ARG A 80 9.03 10.92 -22.51
C ARG A 80 8.04 12.08 -22.50
N THR A 81 7.13 12.07 -23.44
CA THR A 81 5.99 12.99 -23.47
C THR A 81 4.98 12.66 -22.38
N PRO A 82 4.12 13.59 -21.96
CA PRO A 82 3.08 13.30 -20.96
C PRO A 82 2.17 12.11 -21.32
N GLY A 83 1.88 11.91 -22.60
CA GLY A 83 1.12 10.76 -23.10
C GLY A 83 1.86 9.43 -22.89
N GLU A 84 3.17 9.40 -23.18
CA GLU A 84 4.01 8.22 -22.97
C GLU A 84 4.23 7.93 -21.48
N SER A 85 4.32 8.97 -20.63
CA SER A 85 4.40 8.80 -19.17
C SER A 85 3.11 8.20 -18.61
N THR A 86 1.94 8.60 -19.13
CA THR A 86 0.66 7.98 -18.76
C THR A 86 0.60 6.50 -19.20
N GLN A 87 1.14 6.18 -20.37
CA GLN A 87 1.27 4.80 -20.84
C GLN A 87 2.17 3.97 -19.91
N LEU A 88 3.28 4.55 -19.45
CA LEU A 88 4.19 3.94 -18.50
C LEU A 88 3.51 3.63 -17.16
N ALA A 89 2.66 4.55 -16.65
CA ALA A 89 1.82 4.30 -15.48
C ALA A 89 0.85 3.12 -15.71
N GLY A 90 0.27 3.00 -16.91
CA GLY A 90 -0.53 1.84 -17.30
C GLY A 90 0.24 0.51 -17.24
N ILE A 91 1.49 0.51 -17.71
CA ILE A 91 2.39 -0.65 -17.65
C ILE A 91 2.70 -1.00 -16.18
N GLN A 92 2.99 -0.01 -15.34
CA GLN A 92 3.19 -0.22 -13.90
C GLN A 92 1.98 -0.87 -13.23
N HIS A 93 0.78 -0.34 -13.48
CA HIS A 93 -0.46 -0.89 -12.89
C HIS A 93 -0.79 -2.30 -13.41
N SER A 94 -0.44 -2.63 -14.66
CA SER A 94 -0.55 -4.01 -15.16
C SER A 94 0.39 -4.96 -14.43
N GLY A 95 1.61 -4.52 -14.11
CA GLY A 95 2.53 -5.23 -13.23
C GLY A 95 1.97 -5.42 -11.82
N VAL A 96 1.37 -4.37 -11.23
CA VAL A 96 0.71 -4.44 -9.91
C VAL A 96 -0.37 -5.52 -9.93
N LEU A 97 -1.23 -5.53 -10.94
CA LEU A 97 -2.28 -6.55 -11.10
C LEU A 97 -1.69 -7.97 -11.18
N LEU A 98 -0.60 -8.14 -11.93
CA LEU A 98 0.09 -9.43 -12.01
C LEU A 98 0.63 -9.87 -10.64
N GLY A 99 1.29 -8.97 -9.91
CA GLY A 99 1.83 -9.25 -8.57
C GLY A 99 0.75 -9.62 -7.57
N MET A 100 -0.37 -8.89 -7.57
CA MET A 100 -1.54 -9.19 -6.73
C MET A 100 -2.12 -10.58 -7.06
N THR A 101 -2.28 -10.87 -8.34
CA THR A 101 -2.83 -12.16 -8.81
C THR A 101 -1.89 -13.31 -8.48
N ALA A 102 -0.60 -13.16 -8.69
CA ALA A 102 0.41 -14.18 -8.37
C ALA A 102 0.43 -14.49 -6.85
N MET A 103 0.34 -13.46 -6.01
CA MET A 103 0.25 -13.64 -4.56
C MET A 103 -1.06 -14.37 -4.18
N ALA A 104 -2.20 -13.98 -4.73
CA ALA A 104 -3.50 -14.63 -4.47
C ALA A 104 -3.48 -16.12 -4.90
N ILE A 105 -2.99 -16.42 -6.09
CA ILE A 105 -2.87 -17.79 -6.59
C ILE A 105 -1.92 -18.61 -5.71
N SER A 106 -0.78 -18.06 -5.31
CA SER A 106 0.18 -18.76 -4.45
C SER A 106 -0.43 -19.18 -3.11
N THR A 107 -1.29 -18.32 -2.53
CA THR A 107 -2.00 -18.66 -1.27
C THR A 107 -3.11 -19.70 -1.46
N LEU A 108 -3.77 -19.71 -2.61
CA LEU A 108 -4.78 -20.74 -2.94
C LEU A 108 -4.14 -22.12 -3.12
N ILE A 109 -2.97 -22.18 -3.77
CA ILE A 109 -2.25 -23.45 -4.04
C ILE A 109 -1.60 -23.98 -2.74
N CYS A 110 -0.99 -23.11 -1.95
CA CYS A 110 -0.20 -23.51 -0.78
C CYS A 110 -0.93 -23.20 0.54
N LYS A 111 -2.18 -23.58 0.68
CA LYS A 111 -3.04 -23.30 1.87
C LYS A 111 -2.37 -23.65 3.22
N SER A 112 -1.59 -24.71 3.28
CA SER A 112 -0.92 -25.15 4.52
C SER A 112 0.26 -24.26 4.96
N ARG A 113 0.75 -23.35 4.10
CA ARG A 113 1.92 -22.51 4.36
C ARG A 113 1.62 -21.00 4.31
N GLY A 114 0.38 -20.59 4.58
CA GLY A 114 -0.08 -19.22 4.43
C GLY A 114 0.81 -18.17 5.14
N ALA A 115 1.18 -18.41 6.39
CA ALA A 115 2.04 -17.48 7.15
C ALA A 115 3.47 -17.38 6.57
N LEU A 116 4.02 -18.47 6.05
CA LEU A 116 5.32 -18.47 5.39
C LEU A 116 5.26 -17.68 4.07
N LEU A 117 4.20 -17.91 3.28
CA LEU A 117 4.00 -17.21 2.01
C LEU A 117 3.87 -15.71 2.21
N LEU A 118 3.08 -15.25 3.20
CA LEU A 118 2.99 -13.84 3.54
C LEU A 118 4.36 -13.22 3.80
N ARG A 119 5.18 -13.88 4.61
CA ARG A 119 6.55 -13.42 4.92
C ARG A 119 7.45 -13.40 3.69
N LEU A 120 7.36 -14.41 2.83
CA LEU A 120 8.15 -14.50 1.61
C LEU A 120 7.76 -13.40 0.63
N TRP A 121 6.46 -13.15 0.42
CA TRP A 121 5.98 -12.09 -0.46
C TRP A 121 6.30 -10.69 0.06
N ILE A 122 6.20 -10.45 1.38
CA ILE A 122 6.60 -9.18 1.99
C ILE A 122 8.09 -8.92 1.79
N ARG A 123 8.95 -9.88 2.16
CA ARG A 123 10.40 -9.73 2.04
C ARG A 123 10.85 -9.71 0.58
N GLY A 124 10.33 -10.61 -0.22
CA GLY A 124 10.64 -10.72 -1.65
C GLY A 124 10.18 -9.50 -2.42
N GLY A 125 8.97 -8.99 -2.14
CA GLY A 125 8.44 -7.78 -2.73
C GLY A 125 9.28 -6.54 -2.39
N CYS A 126 9.67 -6.36 -1.13
CA CYS A 126 10.57 -5.28 -0.74
C CYS A 126 11.94 -5.36 -1.43
N LEU A 127 12.55 -6.56 -1.48
CA LEU A 127 13.83 -6.75 -2.15
C LEU A 127 13.73 -6.51 -3.65
N LEU A 128 12.70 -7.04 -4.29
CA LEU A 128 12.49 -6.88 -5.72
C LEU A 128 12.18 -5.43 -6.09
N SER A 129 11.39 -4.71 -5.27
CA SER A 129 11.19 -3.26 -5.43
C SER A 129 12.51 -2.49 -5.29
N ALA A 130 13.33 -2.82 -4.29
CA ALA A 130 14.63 -2.17 -4.10
C ALA A 130 15.56 -2.40 -5.31
N VAL A 131 15.60 -3.64 -5.83
CA VAL A 131 16.35 -3.98 -7.05
C VAL A 131 15.81 -3.20 -8.26
N ALA A 132 14.49 -3.15 -8.44
CA ALA A 132 13.88 -2.43 -9.54
C ALA A 132 14.16 -0.92 -9.48
N LEU A 133 14.15 -0.31 -8.29
CA LEU A 133 14.53 1.10 -8.10
C LEU A 133 16.01 1.33 -8.36
N PHE A 134 16.88 0.42 -7.92
CA PHE A 134 18.31 0.48 -8.24
C PHE A 134 18.55 0.37 -9.76
N LEU A 135 17.83 -0.51 -10.44
CA LEU A 135 17.88 -0.64 -11.89
C LEU A 135 17.35 0.62 -12.60
N LEU A 136 16.32 1.29 -12.07
CA LEU A 136 15.88 2.60 -12.59
C LEU A 136 16.95 3.67 -12.44
N PHE A 137 17.62 3.74 -11.29
CA PHE A 137 18.75 4.63 -11.09
C PHE A 137 19.88 4.36 -12.09
N TRP A 138 20.25 3.09 -12.26
CA TRP A 138 21.25 2.68 -13.25
C TRP A 138 20.82 3.00 -14.69
N GLY A 139 19.55 2.75 -15.01
CA GLY A 139 18.94 3.10 -16.30
C GLY A 139 18.99 4.58 -16.58
N GLY A 140 18.83 5.44 -15.57
CA GLY A 140 18.98 6.88 -15.70
C GLY A 140 20.41 7.32 -16.10
N ILE A 141 21.43 6.58 -15.68
CA ILE A 141 22.83 6.84 -16.05
C ILE A 141 23.14 6.31 -17.47
N THR A 142 22.53 5.20 -17.87
CA THR A 142 22.80 4.48 -19.13
C THR A 142 21.81 4.83 -20.27
N SER A 143 20.82 5.72 -20.00
CA SER A 143 19.86 6.21 -21.01
C SER A 143 20.60 6.59 -22.33
N PRO A 144 20.02 6.37 -23.54
CA PRO A 144 18.60 6.09 -23.82
C PRO A 144 18.23 4.61 -24.10
N THR A 145 19.15 3.68 -24.02
CA THR A 145 18.95 2.28 -24.43
C THR A 145 18.31 1.39 -23.36
N TRP A 146 18.03 1.94 -22.19
CA TRP A 146 17.49 1.17 -21.06
C TRP A 146 16.03 0.75 -21.30
N PRO A 147 15.65 -0.52 -21.02
CA PRO A 147 14.29 -1.01 -21.16
C PRO A 147 13.39 -0.53 -20.00
N LEU A 148 13.02 0.76 -20.03
CA LEU A 148 12.29 1.44 -18.97
C LEU A 148 10.94 0.74 -18.67
N GLU A 149 10.21 0.35 -19.71
CA GLU A 149 8.90 -0.29 -19.59
C GLU A 149 8.98 -1.62 -18.82
N ALA A 150 9.99 -2.45 -19.13
CA ALA A 150 10.19 -3.73 -18.46
C ALA A 150 10.57 -3.52 -16.98
N ASN A 151 11.39 -2.52 -16.68
CA ASN A 151 11.79 -2.20 -15.32
C ASN A 151 10.61 -1.68 -14.49
N VAL A 152 9.79 -0.79 -15.05
CA VAL A 152 8.59 -0.27 -14.38
C VAL A 152 7.53 -1.35 -14.18
N PHE A 153 7.38 -2.27 -15.14
CA PHE A 153 6.51 -3.44 -14.99
C PHE A 153 6.98 -4.34 -13.83
N LEU A 154 8.29 -4.61 -13.72
CA LEU A 154 8.88 -5.38 -12.63
C LEU A 154 8.63 -4.72 -11.28
N LEU A 155 8.81 -3.39 -11.20
CA LEU A 155 8.53 -2.59 -10.02
C LEU A 155 7.05 -2.69 -9.61
N GLY A 156 6.14 -2.56 -10.57
CA GLY A 156 4.71 -2.74 -10.35
C GLY A 156 4.40 -4.14 -9.79
N THR A 157 4.97 -5.19 -10.38
CA THR A 157 4.77 -6.58 -9.94
C THR A 157 5.24 -6.79 -8.49
N ALA A 158 6.40 -6.24 -8.13
CA ALA A 158 6.92 -6.30 -6.77
C ALA A 158 5.98 -5.60 -5.77
N ASN A 159 5.54 -4.39 -6.11
CA ASN A 159 4.66 -3.58 -5.28
C ASN A 159 3.27 -4.22 -5.10
N GLY A 160 2.71 -4.82 -6.17
CA GLY A 160 1.42 -5.50 -6.10
C GLY A 160 1.43 -6.74 -5.21
N GLY A 161 2.44 -7.59 -5.35
CA GLY A 161 2.62 -8.75 -4.49
C GLY A 161 2.84 -8.38 -3.02
N PHE A 162 3.67 -7.36 -2.78
CA PHE A 162 3.89 -6.79 -1.44
C PHE A 162 2.59 -6.25 -0.82
N ALA A 163 1.81 -5.46 -1.55
CA ALA A 163 0.61 -4.82 -1.04
C ALA A 163 -0.42 -5.83 -0.53
N VAL A 164 -0.72 -6.87 -1.33
CA VAL A 164 -1.66 -7.94 -0.93
C VAL A 164 -1.12 -8.72 0.27
N ALA A 165 0.17 -9.02 0.29
CA ALA A 165 0.79 -9.73 1.40
C ALA A 165 0.79 -8.89 2.70
N ALA A 166 1.02 -7.59 2.61
CA ALA A 166 0.96 -6.66 3.73
C ALA A 166 -0.47 -6.56 4.30
N ILE A 167 -1.49 -6.44 3.45
CA ILE A 167 -2.89 -6.44 3.88
C ILE A 167 -3.25 -7.78 4.54
N GLY A 168 -2.82 -8.91 3.97
CA GLY A 168 -3.01 -10.22 4.58
C GLY A 168 -2.36 -10.34 5.96
N ALA A 169 -1.14 -9.82 6.12
CA ALA A 169 -0.47 -9.77 7.42
C ALA A 169 -1.19 -8.86 8.43
N MET A 170 -1.73 -7.73 7.96
CA MET A 170 -2.59 -6.85 8.76
C MET A 170 -3.79 -7.61 9.34
N MET A 171 -4.51 -8.35 8.48
CA MET A 171 -5.68 -9.10 8.91
C MET A 171 -5.33 -10.18 9.94
N VAL A 172 -4.24 -10.93 9.70
CA VAL A 172 -3.75 -11.94 10.66
C VAL A 172 -3.34 -11.30 11.99
N LEU A 173 -2.68 -10.16 11.97
CA LEU A 173 -2.27 -9.46 13.19
C LEU A 173 -3.48 -8.85 13.94
N ALA A 174 -4.46 -8.33 13.22
CA ALA A 174 -5.67 -7.79 13.81
C ALA A 174 -6.44 -8.89 14.57
N SER A 175 -6.63 -10.04 13.93
CA SER A 175 -7.36 -11.18 14.50
C SER A 175 -6.62 -11.94 15.61
N ALA A 176 -5.29 -11.83 15.69
CA ALA A 176 -4.48 -12.45 16.75
C ALA A 176 -4.60 -11.72 18.11
N GLY A 177 -5.20 -10.53 18.15
CA GLY A 177 -5.43 -9.77 19.38
C GLY A 177 -6.73 -10.13 20.10
N GLN A 178 -6.91 -9.60 21.32
CA GLN A 178 -8.17 -9.75 22.04
C GLN A 178 -9.33 -9.12 21.25
N GLN A 179 -10.42 -9.85 21.08
CA GLN A 179 -11.56 -9.63 20.15
C GLN A 179 -12.18 -8.23 20.10
N LYS A 180 -11.96 -7.36 21.10
CA LYS A 180 -12.59 -6.02 21.15
C LYS A 180 -11.75 -4.90 20.52
N ARG A 181 -10.56 -5.19 19.94
CA ARG A 181 -9.61 -4.15 19.51
C ARG A 181 -9.20 -4.20 18.04
N GLU A 182 -9.79 -5.10 17.25
CA GLU A 182 -9.49 -5.22 15.82
C GLU A 182 -9.72 -3.91 15.07
N GLY A 183 -10.86 -3.26 15.32
CA GLY A 183 -11.21 -1.98 14.69
C GLY A 183 -10.23 -0.85 15.02
N ILE A 184 -9.72 -0.79 16.27
CA ILE A 184 -8.77 0.23 16.70
C ILE A 184 -7.40 0.01 16.02
N ARG A 185 -6.93 -1.23 15.93
CA ARG A 185 -5.69 -1.58 15.23
C ARG A 185 -5.80 -1.25 13.74
N MET A 186 -6.90 -1.62 13.09
CA MET A 186 -7.14 -1.29 11.69
C MET A 186 -7.25 0.22 11.47
N GLY A 187 -7.90 0.95 12.39
CA GLY A 187 -7.96 2.41 12.35
C GLY A 187 -6.59 3.08 12.51
N LEU A 188 -5.75 2.57 13.43
CA LEU A 188 -4.38 3.05 13.62
C LEU A 188 -3.52 2.87 12.35
N TRP A 189 -3.60 1.69 11.72
CA TRP A 189 -2.87 1.42 10.48
C TRP A 189 -3.39 2.22 9.29
N GLY A 190 -4.71 2.36 9.15
CA GLY A 190 -5.31 3.21 8.14
C GLY A 190 -4.94 4.69 8.30
N GLY A 191 -4.92 5.18 9.55
CA GLY A 191 -4.45 6.53 9.87
C GLY A 191 -2.97 6.73 9.53
N ALA A 192 -2.10 5.77 9.91
CA ALA A 192 -0.68 5.79 9.56
C ALA A 192 -0.46 5.81 8.03
N GLN A 193 -1.24 5.01 7.31
CA GLN A 193 -1.21 4.98 5.84
C GLN A 193 -1.64 6.32 5.23
N ALA A 194 -2.72 6.92 5.71
CA ALA A 194 -3.20 8.20 5.20
C ALA A 194 -2.18 9.34 5.40
N ILE A 195 -1.56 9.39 6.59
CA ILE A 195 -0.50 10.36 6.88
C ILE A 195 0.73 10.10 6.01
N ALA A 196 1.10 8.83 5.80
CA ALA A 196 2.22 8.45 4.96
C ALA A 196 2.01 8.87 3.50
N PHE A 197 0.82 8.69 2.94
CA PHE A 197 0.48 9.16 1.59
C PHE A 197 0.57 10.68 1.46
N ALA A 198 0.03 11.42 2.42
CA ALA A 198 0.08 12.88 2.41
C ALA A 198 1.52 13.41 2.47
N LEU A 199 2.34 12.86 3.39
CA LEU A 199 3.75 13.24 3.54
C LEU A 199 4.59 12.78 2.35
N GLY A 200 4.37 11.58 1.82
CA GLY A 200 5.10 11.05 0.66
C GLY A 200 4.82 11.87 -0.59
N GLY A 201 3.57 12.30 -0.79
CA GLY A 201 3.19 13.23 -1.83
C GLY A 201 3.90 14.57 -1.73
N PHE A 202 3.88 15.16 -0.54
CA PHE A 202 4.59 16.41 -0.29
C PHE A 202 6.10 16.30 -0.51
N LEU A 203 6.74 15.30 0.08
CA LEU A 203 8.18 15.07 -0.05
C LEU A 203 8.58 14.77 -1.50
N GLY A 204 7.78 14.00 -2.24
CA GLY A 204 8.02 13.73 -3.65
C GLY A 204 7.99 15.00 -4.50
N THR A 205 7.01 15.87 -4.29
CA THR A 205 6.90 17.16 -4.98
C THR A 205 8.10 18.07 -4.66
N VAL A 206 8.45 18.20 -3.39
CA VAL A 206 9.61 18.99 -2.96
C VAL A 206 10.91 18.46 -3.58
N ALA A 207 11.09 17.13 -3.62
CA ALA A 207 12.28 16.52 -4.22
C ALA A 207 12.39 16.86 -5.71
N VAL A 208 11.29 16.81 -6.46
CA VAL A 208 11.26 17.19 -7.89
C VAL A 208 11.59 18.68 -8.08
N ASP A 209 11.01 19.55 -7.27
CA ASP A 209 11.24 21.01 -7.38
C ASP A 209 12.69 21.37 -7.03
N VAL A 210 13.26 20.79 -5.98
CA VAL A 210 14.66 20.96 -5.60
C VAL A 210 15.57 20.48 -6.72
N THR A 211 15.31 19.31 -7.29
CA THR A 211 16.10 18.76 -8.41
C THR A 211 16.07 19.67 -9.62
N ARG A 212 14.89 20.20 -9.98
CA ARG A 212 14.75 21.17 -11.08
C ARG A 212 15.53 22.45 -10.83
N TYR A 213 15.52 22.95 -9.59
CA TYR A 213 16.26 24.16 -9.21
C TYR A 213 17.79 23.98 -9.33
N TRP A 214 18.32 22.78 -9.04
CA TRP A 214 19.76 22.50 -9.13
C TRP A 214 20.23 22.17 -10.57
N LEU A 215 19.32 21.76 -11.46
CA LEU A 215 19.65 21.40 -12.84
C LEU A 215 19.50 22.57 -13.83
N ASN A 216 18.88 23.69 -13.43
CA ASN A 216 18.80 24.94 -14.19
C ASN A 216 19.86 25.94 -13.69
#